data_e08ca344609260a3fd72c00fc4e720db
#
_entry.id   e08ca344609260a3fd72c00fc4e720db
#
_cell.length_a   1.000
_cell.length_b   1.000
_cell.length_c   1.000
_cell.angle_alpha   90.00
_cell.angle_beta   90.00
_cell.angle_gamma   90.00
#
_symmetry.space_group_name_H-M   'P 1'
#
loop_
_entity.id
_entity.type
_entity.pdbx_description
1 polymer ?
#
loop_
_entity_poly.entity_id
_entity_poly.type
_entity_poly.pdbx_seq_one_letter_code
_entity_poly.pdbx_strand_id
1 'polypeptide(L)'
;LTEVRYVPAKSDPDHHALVSAAGSAPGRTAPPAVGPEASHLPVANPEAVRRRALIEAQNSALAACNQRFDEATRQYEALERAVAEHPDQARIRGEALVSGCVAELLDNGDSVIRLLSEGVGERSALHPVNVMVLSLLLGRALGMKSAELHDLGVAALIHDLGKLKLPAHVRQADPSMTPVERSHYESHVGE
;
A
#
# COMPACT_ATOMS: atom_id res chain seq x y z
N LEU A 1 11.42 18.52 -10.60
CA LEU A 1 10.56 18.13 -9.47
C LEU A 1 10.95 18.99 -8.29
N THR A 2 10.09 19.93 -7.91
CA THR A 2 10.31 20.86 -6.79
C THR A 2 10.10 20.06 -5.50
N GLU A 3 11.14 19.96 -4.70
CA GLU A 3 11.10 19.28 -3.39
C GLU A 3 10.17 20.07 -2.47
N VAL A 4 9.06 19.47 -2.06
CA VAL A 4 8.13 20.06 -1.09
C VAL A 4 8.69 19.77 0.30
N ARG A 5 9.33 20.78 0.93
CA ARG A 5 9.78 20.67 2.32
C ARG A 5 8.65 21.06 3.27
N TYR A 6 8.26 20.14 4.12
CA TYR A 6 7.39 20.43 5.25
C TYR A 6 8.14 21.31 6.26
N VAL A 7 7.57 22.47 6.59
CA VAL A 7 8.11 23.40 7.59
C VAL A 7 7.11 23.46 8.75
N PRO A 8 7.35 22.77 9.88
CA PRO A 8 6.41 22.68 11.01
C PRO A 8 5.92 24.03 11.52
N ALA A 9 6.82 25.01 11.62
CA ALA A 9 6.53 26.35 12.11
C ALA A 9 5.52 27.16 11.24
N LYS A 10 5.25 26.71 9.99
CA LYS A 10 4.27 27.34 9.10
C LYS A 10 2.98 26.54 8.96
N SER A 11 2.97 25.30 9.46
CA SER A 11 1.86 24.35 9.26
C SER A 11 1.11 24.01 10.55
N ASP A 12 1.71 24.30 11.71
CA ASP A 12 1.11 24.00 13.02
C ASP A 12 0.93 25.31 13.82
N PRO A 13 -0.28 25.81 13.97
CA PRO A 13 -0.57 27.04 14.73
C PRO A 13 -0.25 26.91 16.23
N ASP A 14 -0.21 25.69 16.79
CA ASP A 14 0.06 25.46 18.20
C ASP A 14 1.57 25.52 18.55
N HIS A 15 2.45 25.41 17.52
CA HIS A 15 3.89 25.47 17.74
C HIS A 15 4.38 26.84 18.19
N HIS A 16 3.70 27.92 17.82
CA HIS A 16 4.03 29.29 18.25
C HIS A 16 3.81 29.55 19.73
N ALA A 17 2.87 28.84 20.37
CA ALA A 17 2.58 28.98 21.78
C ALA A 17 3.66 28.37 22.70
N LEU A 18 4.36 27.33 22.22
CA LEU A 18 5.37 26.62 23.01
C LEU A 18 6.76 27.31 22.98
N VAL A 19 7.08 28.05 21.94
CA VAL A 19 8.40 28.72 21.80
C VAL A 19 8.45 30.07 22.50
N SER A 20 7.28 30.73 22.73
CA SER A 20 7.20 32.04 23.39
C SER A 20 7.35 31.97 24.92
N ALA A 21 7.27 30.76 25.52
CA ALA A 21 7.37 30.59 26.98
C ALA A 21 8.77 30.42 27.53
N ALA A 22 9.81 30.45 26.70
CA ALA A 22 11.20 30.11 27.10
C ALA A 22 12.12 31.30 27.30
N GLY A 23 11.65 32.52 27.48
CA GLY A 23 12.53 33.68 27.64
C GLY A 23 11.94 34.75 28.53
N SER A 24 12.07 34.63 29.85
CA SER A 24 12.30 35.74 30.82
C SER A 24 12.17 35.24 32.26
N ALA A 25 13.24 35.24 32.99
CA ALA A 25 13.33 35.33 34.46
C ALA A 25 14.39 36.41 34.79
N PRO A 26 14.45 36.99 35.99
CA PRO A 26 13.66 36.81 37.22
C PRO A 26 13.17 38.11 37.90
N GLY A 27 12.12 38.02 38.67
CA GLY A 27 11.74 39.04 39.66
C GLY A 27 10.97 38.38 40.82
N ARG A 28 11.64 38.26 41.96
CA ARG A 28 11.07 37.77 43.23
C ARG A 28 10.08 38.76 43.79
N THR A 29 8.84 38.37 44.03
CA THR A 29 7.95 38.91 45.10
C THR A 29 7.03 37.80 45.58
N ALA A 30 6.76 37.81 46.90
CA ALA A 30 6.09 36.77 47.69
C ALA A 30 4.59 36.56 47.36
N PRO A 31 3.98 35.45 47.85
CA PRO A 31 2.73 34.94 47.33
C PRO A 31 1.47 35.58 47.99
N PRO A 32 0.42 35.78 47.29
CA PRO A 32 -0.93 35.88 47.87
C PRO A 32 -1.63 34.51 47.85
N ALA A 33 -2.53 34.37 48.83
CA ALA A 33 -3.22 33.20 49.29
C ALA A 33 -3.91 32.33 48.20
N VAL A 34 -3.80 31.03 48.44
CA VAL A 34 -4.46 29.94 47.72
C VAL A 34 -5.99 30.01 47.96
N GLY A 35 -6.73 30.37 46.92
CA GLY A 35 -8.13 30.00 46.75
C GLY A 35 -8.20 28.63 46.06
N PRO A 36 -9.29 27.85 46.25
CA PRO A 36 -9.39 26.55 45.58
C PRO A 36 -9.54 26.75 44.06
N GLU A 37 -8.44 26.54 43.31
CA GLU A 37 -8.50 26.44 41.86
C GLU A 37 -9.35 25.22 41.52
N ALA A 38 -10.55 25.51 41.00
CA ALA A 38 -11.35 24.50 40.32
C ALA A 38 -10.48 23.90 39.17
N SER A 39 -10.14 22.66 39.29
CA SER A 39 -9.50 21.85 38.22
C SER A 39 -10.33 21.96 36.95
N HIS A 40 -10.06 22.95 36.13
CA HIS A 40 -10.48 22.92 34.72
C HIS A 40 -9.64 21.87 34.00
N LEU A 41 -10.14 20.64 34.02
CA LEU A 41 -9.73 19.66 33.03
C LEU A 41 -9.96 20.30 31.66
N PRO A 42 -8.95 20.34 30.77
CA PRO A 42 -9.11 20.91 29.45
C PRO A 42 -10.26 20.16 28.74
N VAL A 43 -11.35 20.83 28.48
CA VAL A 43 -12.45 20.29 27.67
C VAL A 43 -11.85 20.02 26.30
N ALA A 44 -11.71 18.75 25.98
CA ALA A 44 -11.11 18.33 24.72
C ALA A 44 -11.89 18.98 23.58
N ASN A 45 -11.19 19.75 22.73
CA ASN A 45 -11.82 20.40 21.58
C ASN A 45 -12.47 19.33 20.70
N PRO A 46 -13.81 19.35 20.50
CA PRO A 46 -14.53 18.31 19.77
C PRO A 46 -14.04 18.14 18.32
N GLU A 47 -13.52 19.21 17.71
CA GLU A 47 -12.91 19.14 16.37
C GLU A 47 -11.56 18.38 16.39
N ALA A 48 -10.73 18.59 17.42
CA ALA A 48 -9.49 17.87 17.59
C ALA A 48 -9.73 16.38 17.84
N VAL A 49 -10.77 16.03 18.60
CA VAL A 49 -11.18 14.64 18.83
C VAL A 49 -11.65 13.99 17.53
N ARG A 50 -12.48 14.67 16.73
CA ARG A 50 -12.93 14.18 15.41
C ARG A 50 -11.77 13.99 14.46
N ARG A 51 -10.82 14.94 14.40
CA ARG A 51 -9.63 14.85 13.55
C ARG A 51 -8.77 13.64 13.94
N ARG A 52 -8.53 13.42 15.23
CA ARG A 52 -7.79 12.25 15.72
C ARG A 52 -8.48 10.95 15.34
N ALA A 53 -9.79 10.86 15.54
CA ALA A 53 -10.55 9.68 15.17
C ALA A 53 -10.48 9.37 13.64
N LEU A 54 -10.52 10.41 12.80
CA LEU A 54 -10.35 10.25 11.35
C LEU A 54 -8.94 9.77 10.99
N ILE A 55 -7.90 10.33 11.60
CA ILE A 55 -6.51 9.91 11.38
C ILE A 55 -6.31 8.46 11.84
N GLU A 56 -6.83 8.08 13.01
CA GLU A 56 -6.79 6.70 13.49
C GLU A 56 -7.50 5.72 12.54
N ALA A 57 -8.69 6.09 12.07
CA ALA A 57 -9.43 5.27 11.11
C ALA A 57 -8.67 5.12 9.79
N GLN A 58 -8.04 6.20 9.30
CA GLN A 58 -7.20 6.15 8.09
C GLN A 58 -5.96 5.28 8.29
N ASN A 59 -5.26 5.43 9.41
CA ASN A 59 -4.07 4.63 9.72
C ASN A 59 -4.41 3.16 9.88
N SER A 60 -5.53 2.84 10.53
CA SER A 60 -6.02 1.46 10.66
C SER A 60 -6.38 0.85 9.31
N ALA A 61 -7.05 1.60 8.43
CA ALA A 61 -7.37 1.15 7.08
C ALA A 61 -6.11 0.92 6.24
N LEU A 62 -5.11 1.81 6.37
CA LEU A 62 -3.83 1.66 5.68
C LEU A 62 -3.05 0.43 6.17
N ALA A 63 -2.98 0.22 7.49
CA ALA A 63 -2.34 -0.96 8.06
C ALA A 63 -3.00 -2.27 7.58
N ALA A 64 -4.33 -2.31 7.52
CA ALA A 64 -5.07 -3.46 7.00
C ALA A 64 -4.78 -3.69 5.50
N CYS A 65 -4.67 -2.63 4.69
CA CYS A 65 -4.27 -2.73 3.28
C CYS A 65 -2.87 -3.30 3.12
N ASN A 66 -1.89 -2.79 3.86
CA ASN A 66 -0.51 -3.27 3.79
C ASN A 66 -0.42 -4.75 4.18
N GLN A 67 -1.13 -5.17 5.23
CA GLN A 67 -1.17 -6.57 5.63
C GLN A 67 -1.73 -7.49 4.53
N ARG A 68 -2.79 -7.06 3.84
CA ARG A 68 -3.39 -7.82 2.73
C ARG A 68 -2.46 -7.90 1.53
N PHE A 69 -1.78 -6.81 1.22
CA PHE A 69 -0.80 -6.78 0.13
C PHE A 69 0.38 -7.71 0.40
N ASP A 70 0.92 -7.68 1.62
CA ASP A 70 1.97 -8.60 2.05
C ASP A 70 1.52 -10.06 1.99
N GLU A 71 0.26 -10.34 2.35
CA GLU A 71 -0.32 -11.68 2.25
C GLU A 71 -0.48 -12.11 0.79
N ALA A 72 -1.00 -11.25 -0.08
CA ALA A 72 -1.11 -11.53 -1.51
C ALA A 72 0.27 -11.81 -2.14
N THR A 73 1.28 -11.04 -1.75
CA THR A 73 2.66 -11.24 -2.19
C THR A 73 3.21 -12.60 -1.74
N ARG A 74 3.00 -12.97 -0.47
CA ARG A 74 3.40 -14.30 0.05
C ARG A 74 2.70 -15.45 -0.69
N GLN A 75 1.42 -15.28 -0.98
CA GLN A 75 0.64 -16.29 -1.72
C GLN A 75 1.15 -16.42 -3.15
N TYR A 76 1.49 -15.31 -3.81
CA TYR A 76 2.08 -15.34 -5.13
C TYR A 76 3.47 -16.01 -5.12
N GLU A 77 4.35 -15.68 -4.17
CA GLU A 77 5.65 -16.36 -4.00
C GLU A 77 5.49 -17.87 -3.79
N ALA A 78 4.46 -18.28 -3.05
CA ALA A 78 4.16 -19.70 -2.85
C ALA A 78 3.64 -20.36 -4.15
N LEU A 79 2.90 -19.62 -4.98
CA LEU A 79 2.48 -20.06 -6.31
C LEU A 79 3.69 -20.23 -7.24
N GLU A 80 4.60 -19.25 -7.31
CA GLU A 80 5.82 -19.33 -8.12
C GLU A 80 6.67 -20.57 -7.78
N ARG A 81 6.83 -20.85 -6.49
CA ARG A 81 7.56 -22.05 -6.04
C ARG A 81 6.88 -23.36 -6.40
N ALA A 82 5.55 -23.36 -6.46
CA ALA A 82 4.78 -24.58 -6.73
C ALA A 82 4.61 -24.86 -8.23
N VAL A 83 4.73 -23.85 -9.11
CA VAL A 83 4.32 -23.98 -10.51
C VAL A 83 5.08 -25.06 -11.28
N ALA A 84 6.35 -25.26 -10.97
CA ALA A 84 7.19 -26.26 -11.67
C ALA A 84 6.90 -27.71 -11.27
N GLU A 85 6.61 -27.94 -9.98
CA GLU A 85 6.44 -29.30 -9.42
C GLU A 85 4.96 -29.68 -9.22
N HIS A 86 4.11 -28.69 -8.94
CA HIS A 86 2.71 -28.88 -8.60
C HIS A 86 1.81 -27.86 -9.32
N PRO A 87 1.71 -27.86 -10.67
CA PRO A 87 1.00 -26.84 -11.43
C PRO A 87 -0.49 -26.73 -11.07
N ASP A 88 -1.15 -27.84 -10.75
CA ASP A 88 -2.56 -27.80 -10.31
C ASP A 88 -2.75 -27.08 -8.99
N GLN A 89 -1.83 -27.27 -8.04
CA GLN A 89 -1.87 -26.54 -6.77
C GLN A 89 -1.56 -25.05 -6.97
N ALA A 90 -0.62 -24.71 -7.86
CA ALA A 90 -0.31 -23.34 -8.21
C ALA A 90 -1.54 -22.66 -8.82
N ARG A 91 -2.24 -23.33 -9.76
CA ARG A 91 -3.49 -22.84 -10.35
C ARG A 91 -4.56 -22.57 -9.29
N ILE A 92 -4.85 -23.55 -8.42
CA ILE A 92 -5.86 -23.41 -7.36
C ILE A 92 -5.53 -22.23 -6.43
N ARG A 93 -4.26 -22.04 -6.07
CA ARG A 93 -3.82 -20.91 -5.22
C ARG A 93 -4.01 -19.57 -5.93
N GLY A 94 -3.66 -19.50 -7.23
CA GLY A 94 -3.85 -18.28 -8.02
C GLY A 94 -5.32 -17.90 -8.15
N GLU A 95 -6.18 -18.87 -8.49
CA GLU A 95 -7.63 -18.67 -8.57
C GLU A 95 -8.23 -18.22 -7.22
N ALA A 96 -7.78 -18.80 -6.11
CA ALA A 96 -8.23 -18.41 -4.77
C ALA A 96 -7.81 -16.99 -4.40
N LEU A 97 -6.56 -16.62 -4.71
CA LEU A 97 -6.04 -15.26 -4.49
C LEU A 97 -6.86 -14.23 -5.27
N VAL A 98 -7.07 -14.47 -6.55
CA VAL A 98 -7.86 -13.57 -7.42
C VAL A 98 -9.31 -13.48 -6.93
N SER A 99 -9.93 -14.61 -6.59
CA SER A 99 -11.31 -14.63 -6.06
C SER A 99 -11.45 -13.78 -4.79
N GLY A 100 -10.47 -13.84 -3.90
CA GLY A 100 -10.44 -12.99 -2.71
C GLY A 100 -10.35 -11.50 -3.07
N CYS A 101 -9.47 -11.13 -3.99
CA CYS A 101 -9.30 -9.75 -4.44
C CYS A 101 -10.56 -9.22 -5.15
N VAL A 102 -11.22 -10.05 -5.99
CA VAL A 102 -12.47 -9.67 -6.68
C VAL A 102 -13.60 -9.45 -5.67
N ALA A 103 -13.75 -10.34 -4.67
CA ALA A 103 -14.75 -10.18 -3.64
C ALA A 103 -14.56 -8.87 -2.86
N GLU A 104 -13.34 -8.57 -2.41
CA GLU A 104 -13.02 -7.30 -1.73
C GLU A 104 -13.28 -6.08 -2.61
N LEU A 105 -12.93 -6.16 -3.91
CA LEU A 105 -13.13 -5.07 -4.86
C LEU A 105 -14.62 -4.75 -5.03
N LEU A 106 -15.48 -5.76 -5.03
CA LEU A 106 -16.92 -5.58 -5.19
C LEU A 106 -17.59 -5.09 -3.90
N ASP A 107 -17.10 -5.52 -2.73
CA ASP A 107 -17.64 -5.13 -1.43
C ASP A 107 -17.16 -3.75 -0.97
N ASN A 108 -15.85 -3.46 -1.13
CA ASN A 108 -15.20 -2.26 -0.56
C ASN A 108 -14.22 -1.62 -1.56
N GLY A 109 -14.72 -1.10 -2.68
CA GLY A 109 -13.90 -0.58 -3.77
C GLY A 109 -12.79 0.42 -3.42
N ASP A 110 -12.95 1.21 -2.37
CA ASP A 110 -11.96 2.19 -1.92
C ASP A 110 -10.75 1.54 -1.23
N SER A 111 -10.90 0.34 -0.66
CA SER A 111 -9.82 -0.37 0.03
C SER A 111 -8.77 -0.91 -0.95
N VAL A 112 -9.17 -1.32 -2.15
CA VAL A 112 -8.27 -1.89 -3.17
C VAL A 112 -7.38 -0.81 -3.80
N ILE A 113 -7.88 0.42 -3.95
CA ILE A 113 -7.09 1.55 -4.49
C ILE A 113 -5.89 1.87 -3.58
N ARG A 114 -6.03 1.65 -2.27
CA ARG A 114 -4.95 1.88 -1.30
C ARG A 114 -3.84 0.82 -1.34
N LEU A 115 -4.13 -0.37 -1.87
CA LEU A 115 -3.13 -1.44 -2.06
C LEU A 115 -1.98 -1.03 -3.01
N LEU A 116 -2.21 -0.08 -3.91
CA LEU A 116 -1.24 0.36 -4.90
C LEU A 116 -0.25 1.42 -4.41
N SER A 117 -0.50 2.07 -3.29
CA SER A 117 0.17 3.34 -2.99
C SER A 117 1.53 3.22 -2.28
N GLU A 118 1.91 2.06 -1.72
CA GLU A 118 3.12 1.96 -0.89
C GLU A 118 4.04 0.77 -1.18
N GLY A 119 3.77 -0.05 -2.18
CA GLY A 119 4.61 -1.19 -2.57
C GLY A 119 5.90 -0.77 -3.30
N VAL A 120 6.70 0.13 -2.72
CA VAL A 120 8.04 0.45 -3.21
C VAL A 120 9.02 -0.58 -2.63
N GLY A 121 9.18 -1.70 -3.34
CA GLY A 121 10.17 -2.72 -3.01
C GLY A 121 10.51 -3.57 -4.21
N GLU A 122 11.80 -3.85 -4.42
CA GLU A 122 12.36 -4.65 -5.51
C GLU A 122 12.06 -6.16 -5.40
N ARG A 123 10.85 -6.55 -5.03
CA ARG A 123 10.47 -7.97 -4.99
C ARG A 123 9.80 -8.36 -6.30
N SER A 124 10.27 -9.41 -6.96
CA SER A 124 9.68 -9.94 -8.20
C SER A 124 8.19 -10.27 -8.06
N ALA A 125 7.76 -10.70 -6.88
CA ALA A 125 6.36 -10.97 -6.56
C ALA A 125 5.45 -9.72 -6.48
N LEU A 126 6.02 -8.53 -6.30
CA LEU A 126 5.22 -7.29 -6.22
C LEU A 126 4.64 -6.89 -7.57
N HIS A 127 5.38 -7.09 -8.66
CA HIS A 127 4.92 -6.69 -9.99
C HIS A 127 3.63 -7.42 -10.42
N PRO A 128 3.53 -8.76 -10.39
CA PRO A 128 2.32 -9.47 -10.78
C PRO A 128 1.10 -9.13 -9.91
N VAL A 129 1.29 -8.97 -8.60
CA VAL A 129 0.22 -8.55 -7.68
C VAL A 129 -0.25 -7.13 -8.01
N ASN A 130 0.66 -6.18 -8.26
CA ASN A 130 0.30 -4.83 -8.67
C ASN A 130 -0.44 -4.81 -10.02
N VAL A 131 0.03 -5.57 -11.00
CA VAL A 131 -0.62 -5.66 -12.32
C VAL A 131 -2.02 -6.26 -12.17
N MET A 132 -2.19 -7.31 -11.36
CA MET A 132 -3.50 -7.88 -11.07
C MET A 132 -4.45 -6.84 -10.45
N VAL A 133 -4.02 -6.14 -9.40
CA VAL A 133 -4.85 -5.15 -8.70
C VAL A 133 -5.24 -4.01 -9.64
N LEU A 134 -4.29 -3.47 -10.43
CA LEU A 134 -4.57 -2.43 -11.42
C LEU A 134 -5.55 -2.89 -12.50
N SER A 135 -5.38 -4.12 -13.00
CA SER A 135 -6.26 -4.70 -14.00
C SER A 135 -7.69 -4.87 -13.46
N LEU A 136 -7.84 -5.33 -12.22
CA LEU A 136 -9.14 -5.47 -11.57
C LEU A 136 -9.84 -4.11 -11.37
N LEU A 137 -9.09 -3.09 -10.94
CA LEU A 137 -9.62 -1.71 -10.81
C LEU A 137 -10.08 -1.16 -12.15
N LEU A 138 -9.30 -1.36 -13.20
CA LEU A 138 -9.64 -0.94 -14.56
C LEU A 138 -10.88 -1.70 -15.07
N GLY A 139 -10.89 -3.02 -14.93
CA GLY A 139 -12.03 -3.87 -15.34
C GLY A 139 -13.32 -3.46 -14.64
N ARG A 140 -13.27 -3.19 -13.33
CA ARG A 140 -14.41 -2.65 -12.59
C ARG A 140 -14.87 -1.30 -13.13
N ALA A 141 -13.95 -0.39 -13.39
CA ALA A 141 -14.28 0.93 -13.95
C ALA A 141 -14.92 0.85 -15.33
N LEU A 142 -14.60 -0.20 -16.11
CA LEU A 142 -15.22 -0.51 -17.40
C LEU A 142 -16.54 -1.27 -17.27
N GLY A 143 -16.99 -1.60 -16.06
CA GLY A 143 -18.26 -2.27 -15.80
C GLY A 143 -18.23 -3.79 -16.04
N MET A 144 -17.04 -4.41 -16.00
CA MET A 144 -16.90 -5.87 -16.11
C MET A 144 -17.61 -6.60 -14.97
N LYS A 145 -18.19 -7.75 -15.26
CA LYS A 145 -18.88 -8.60 -14.28
C LYS A 145 -17.86 -9.42 -13.47
N SER A 146 -18.30 -9.97 -12.34
CA SER A 146 -17.44 -10.75 -11.42
C SER A 146 -16.66 -11.87 -12.12
N ALA A 147 -17.28 -12.62 -13.03
CA ALA A 147 -16.60 -13.69 -13.78
C ALA A 147 -15.50 -13.12 -14.71
N GLU A 148 -15.80 -12.04 -15.43
CA GLU A 148 -14.83 -11.37 -16.33
C GLU A 148 -13.68 -10.75 -15.54
N LEU A 149 -13.96 -10.18 -14.36
CA LEU A 149 -12.93 -9.68 -13.44
C LEU A 149 -12.04 -10.81 -12.91
N HIS A 150 -12.63 -11.97 -12.60
CA HIS A 150 -11.87 -13.14 -12.18
C HIS A 150 -10.90 -13.59 -13.29
N ASP A 151 -11.38 -13.76 -14.51
CA ASP A 151 -10.54 -14.18 -15.64
C ASP A 151 -9.43 -13.16 -15.93
N LEU A 152 -9.76 -11.86 -15.92
CA LEU A 152 -8.80 -10.77 -16.06
C LEU A 152 -7.74 -10.80 -14.95
N GLY A 153 -8.16 -11.00 -13.71
CA GLY A 153 -7.29 -11.07 -12.56
C GLY A 153 -6.33 -12.26 -12.64
N VAL A 154 -6.82 -13.43 -13.04
CA VAL A 154 -5.97 -14.62 -13.24
C VAL A 154 -4.96 -14.36 -14.35
N ALA A 155 -5.38 -13.87 -15.50
CA ALA A 155 -4.47 -13.55 -16.61
C ALA A 155 -3.40 -12.53 -16.19
N ALA A 156 -3.81 -11.48 -15.48
CA ALA A 156 -2.89 -10.47 -14.97
C ALA A 156 -1.89 -11.02 -13.93
N LEU A 157 -2.33 -11.95 -13.06
CA LEU A 157 -1.48 -12.55 -12.04
C LEU A 157 -0.40 -13.45 -12.63
N ILE A 158 -0.72 -14.20 -13.70
CA ILE A 158 0.17 -15.22 -14.27
C ILE A 158 0.94 -14.75 -15.49
N HIS A 159 0.72 -13.54 -16.00
CA HIS A 159 1.25 -13.06 -17.29
C HIS A 159 2.78 -13.21 -17.44
N ASP A 160 3.50 -13.16 -16.34
CA ASP A 160 4.96 -13.21 -16.29
C ASP A 160 5.53 -14.55 -15.77
N LEU A 161 4.68 -15.56 -15.48
CA LEU A 161 5.16 -16.85 -14.95
C LEU A 161 6.15 -17.55 -15.89
N GLY A 162 6.03 -17.38 -17.19
CA GLY A 162 6.99 -17.90 -18.17
C GLY A 162 8.42 -17.43 -17.93
N LYS A 163 8.63 -16.28 -17.30
CA LYS A 163 9.95 -15.78 -16.92
C LYS A 163 10.72 -16.70 -15.96
N LEU A 164 10.02 -17.54 -15.21
CA LEU A 164 10.67 -18.51 -14.30
C LEU A 164 11.55 -19.52 -15.06
N LYS A 165 11.26 -19.80 -16.33
CA LYS A 165 12.06 -20.67 -17.20
C LYS A 165 13.30 -19.97 -17.76
N LEU A 166 13.34 -18.63 -17.73
CA LEU A 166 14.47 -17.87 -18.25
C LEU A 166 15.66 -17.90 -17.30
N PRO A 167 16.91 -17.86 -17.83
CA PRO A 167 18.10 -17.61 -17.02
C PRO A 167 17.98 -16.30 -16.23
N ALA A 168 18.52 -16.27 -15.01
CA ALA A 168 18.35 -15.14 -14.10
C ALA A 168 18.75 -13.78 -14.69
N HIS A 169 19.80 -13.74 -15.51
CA HIS A 169 20.32 -12.52 -16.16
C HIS A 169 19.42 -11.98 -17.29
N VAL A 170 18.43 -12.78 -17.75
CA VAL A 170 17.49 -12.38 -18.83
C VAL A 170 16.08 -12.13 -18.31
N ARG A 171 15.79 -12.37 -17.03
CA ARG A 171 14.44 -12.25 -16.47
C ARG A 171 13.92 -10.82 -16.41
N GLN A 172 14.81 -9.84 -16.41
CA GLN A 172 14.43 -8.42 -16.39
C GLN A 172 14.80 -7.79 -17.72
N ALA A 173 13.84 -7.08 -18.33
CA ALA A 173 14.11 -6.33 -19.55
C ALA A 173 15.14 -5.23 -19.27
N ASP A 174 16.23 -5.23 -20.04
CA ASP A 174 17.28 -4.22 -19.98
C ASP A 174 17.50 -3.61 -21.38
N PRO A 175 17.62 -2.27 -21.50
CA PRO A 175 17.92 -1.62 -22.78
C PRO A 175 19.23 -2.09 -23.42
N SER A 176 20.18 -2.59 -22.63
CA SER A 176 21.48 -3.09 -23.08
C SER A 176 21.46 -4.53 -23.58
N MET A 177 20.32 -5.22 -23.52
CA MET A 177 20.18 -6.61 -24.02
C MET A 177 20.61 -6.73 -25.48
N THR A 178 21.40 -7.75 -25.75
CA THR A 178 21.71 -8.18 -27.12
C THR A 178 20.45 -8.68 -27.84
N PRO A 179 20.40 -8.70 -29.17
CA PRO A 179 19.25 -9.26 -29.91
C PRO A 179 18.90 -10.70 -29.52
N VAL A 180 19.89 -11.52 -29.17
CA VAL A 180 19.69 -12.91 -28.72
C VAL A 180 19.03 -12.94 -27.34
N GLU A 181 19.52 -12.16 -26.39
CA GLU A 181 18.93 -12.06 -25.05
C GLU A 181 17.51 -11.52 -25.11
N ARG A 182 17.26 -10.52 -25.95
CA ARG A 182 15.91 -9.97 -26.18
C ARG A 182 14.95 -11.00 -26.73
N SER A 183 15.37 -11.76 -27.76
CA SER A 183 14.56 -12.87 -28.31
C SER A 183 14.28 -13.93 -27.26
N HIS A 184 15.27 -14.24 -26.41
CA HIS A 184 15.09 -15.17 -25.29
C HIS A 184 14.13 -14.62 -24.23
N TYR A 185 14.24 -13.31 -23.89
CA TYR A 185 13.30 -12.66 -22.98
C TYR A 185 11.87 -12.72 -23.54
N GLU A 186 11.66 -12.40 -24.81
CA GLU A 186 10.32 -12.38 -25.43
C GLU A 186 9.69 -13.78 -25.51
N SER A 187 10.45 -14.86 -25.45
CA SER A 187 9.92 -16.24 -25.49
C SER A 187 9.04 -16.59 -24.28
N HIS A 188 9.17 -15.87 -23.14
CA HIS A 188 8.35 -16.16 -21.96
C HIS A 188 6.85 -15.98 -22.17
N VAL A 189 6.44 -15.19 -23.18
CA VAL A 189 5.01 -14.94 -23.48
C VAL A 189 4.32 -16.16 -24.09
N GLY A 190 5.07 -17.07 -24.71
CA GLY A 190 4.55 -18.27 -25.38
C GLY A 190 4.65 -19.55 -24.53
N GLU A 191 5.17 -19.45 -23.30
CA GLU A 191 5.37 -20.56 -22.39
C GLU A 191 4.20 -20.68 -21.39
#